data_4bc65ae1f997a0cb55a46cb439cb9c41
#
_entry.id   4bc65ae1f997a0cb55a46cb439cb9c41
#
_cell.length_a   1.000
_cell.length_b   1.000
_cell.length_c   1.000
_cell.angle_alpha   90.00
_cell.angle_beta   90.00
_cell.angle_gamma   90.00
#
_symmetry.space_group_name_H-M   'P 1'
#
loop_
_entity.id
_entity.type
_entity.pdbx_description
1 polymer ?
#
loop_
_entity_poly.entity_id
_entity_poly.type
_entity_poly.pdbx_seq_one_letter_code
_entity_poly.pdbx_strand_id
1 'polypeptide(L)'
;LTQRSLDRRASQGIALDNTDVPIAQTYIDQVAASLGITVMAKSKWLNALHVRGTQDNIQLLTNLSFVSYIQFANSSLNSRSSNATQKTTDIKSVNKQLEVLADFNYGGSTNQIQMLNGHLLHQQNYTGQGKVVAIMDAGFPGVNSASPFQRLRDNNLILGGYNFPDRNTSIYTRSSHGTSVLSCMAGFVDNQLVGTAPDAQYYLFITEDINSENPVEESYWVEAAEMADSLGVDVINSSLGYFTYDNISYSYSYSDMNGLKPFAARGAHM
;
A
#
# COMPACT_ATOMS: atom_id res chain seq x y z
N LEU A 1 -3.37 1.34 16.15
CA LEU A 1 -1.94 1.11 15.98
C LEU A 1 -1.49 -0.08 16.81
N THR A 2 -0.60 -0.92 16.25
CA THR A 2 0.07 -2.00 17.00
C THR A 2 1.20 -1.43 17.87
N GLN A 3 1.69 -2.22 18.83
CA GLN A 3 2.86 -1.81 19.64
C GLN A 3 4.07 -1.54 18.75
N ARG A 4 4.33 -2.37 17.72
CA ARG A 4 5.40 -2.15 16.74
C ARG A 4 5.29 -0.77 16.06
N SER A 5 4.07 -0.36 15.67
CA SER A 5 3.85 0.97 15.07
C SER A 5 4.17 2.10 16.05
N LEU A 6 3.73 1.96 17.29
CA LEU A 6 4.01 2.93 18.35
C LEU A 6 5.52 3.04 18.63
N ASP A 7 6.22 1.92 18.74
CA ASP A 7 7.66 1.87 18.98
C ASP A 7 8.45 2.48 17.82
N ARG A 8 8.06 2.17 16.57
CA ARG A 8 8.65 2.76 15.37
C ARG A 8 8.49 4.28 15.36
N ARG A 9 7.28 4.77 15.59
CA ARG A 9 6.99 6.21 15.64
C ARG A 9 7.78 6.89 16.76
N ALA A 10 7.82 6.31 17.94
CA ALA A 10 8.61 6.84 19.06
C ALA A 10 10.09 6.94 18.73
N SER A 11 10.67 5.91 18.07
CA SER A 11 12.08 5.90 17.66
C SER A 11 12.41 6.93 16.58
N GLN A 12 11.42 7.32 15.77
CA GLN A 12 11.54 8.30 14.69
C GLN A 12 11.07 9.72 15.10
N GLY A 13 10.57 9.89 16.32
CA GLY A 13 10.03 11.17 16.80
C GLY A 13 8.71 11.58 16.15
N ILE A 14 7.94 10.62 15.62
CA ILE A 14 6.64 10.86 14.98
C ILE A 14 5.55 10.86 16.07
N ALA A 15 4.90 12.00 16.29
CA ALA A 15 3.79 12.12 17.22
C ALA A 15 2.52 11.47 16.69
N LEU A 16 1.65 11.05 17.62
CA LEU A 16 0.26 10.67 17.30
C LEU A 16 -0.56 11.93 17.06
N ASP A 17 -1.43 11.88 16.06
CA ASP A 17 -2.31 12.99 15.73
C ASP A 17 -3.71 12.54 15.25
N ASN A 18 -4.49 13.46 14.69
CA ASN A 18 -5.86 13.18 14.25
C ASN A 18 -5.91 12.17 13.08
N THR A 19 -4.84 11.99 12.33
CA THR A 19 -4.79 11.03 11.23
C THR A 19 -4.71 9.59 11.72
N ASP A 20 -4.39 9.38 12.99
CA ASP A 20 -4.41 8.07 13.64
C ASP A 20 -5.81 7.63 14.09
N VAL A 21 -6.76 8.58 14.14
CA VAL A 21 -8.12 8.33 14.64
C VAL A 21 -9.00 7.80 13.50
N PRO A 22 -9.59 6.60 13.65
CA PRO A 22 -10.53 6.08 12.65
C PRO A 22 -11.76 7.00 12.52
N ILE A 23 -12.36 7.02 11.32
CA ILE A 23 -13.67 7.65 11.11
C ILE A 23 -14.69 6.97 12.04
N ALA A 24 -15.49 7.78 12.74
CA ALA A 24 -16.51 7.27 13.65
C ALA A 24 -17.50 6.34 12.88
N GLN A 25 -17.72 5.14 13.41
CA GLN A 25 -18.57 4.14 12.76
C GLN A 25 -19.99 4.68 12.50
N THR A 26 -20.52 5.52 13.40
CA THR A 26 -21.82 6.16 13.25
C THR A 26 -21.93 7.04 12.00
N TYR A 27 -20.85 7.68 11.55
CA TYR A 27 -20.84 8.46 10.30
C TYR A 27 -20.83 7.53 9.08
N ILE A 28 -20.04 6.45 9.14
CA ILE A 28 -20.02 5.43 8.08
C ILE A 28 -21.42 4.82 7.91
N ASP A 29 -22.08 4.46 9.02
CA ASP A 29 -23.40 3.83 9.02
C ASP A 29 -24.47 4.79 8.46
N GLN A 30 -24.42 6.08 8.79
CA GLN A 30 -25.36 7.07 8.26
C GLN A 30 -25.18 7.28 6.75
N VAL A 31 -23.93 7.32 6.26
CA VAL A 31 -23.68 7.40 4.82
C VAL A 31 -24.13 6.13 4.11
N ALA A 32 -23.85 4.96 4.66
CA ALA A 32 -24.26 3.67 4.09
C ALA A 32 -25.79 3.47 4.06
N ALA A 33 -26.51 4.06 5.03
CA ALA A 33 -27.97 4.04 5.08
C ALA A 33 -28.64 5.03 4.09
N SER A 34 -27.87 5.94 3.48
CA SER A 34 -28.42 6.90 2.53
C SER A 34 -28.88 6.22 1.21
N LEU A 35 -29.98 6.70 0.67
CA LEU A 35 -30.64 6.08 -0.49
C LEU A 35 -29.68 5.95 -1.69
N GLY A 36 -29.52 4.73 -2.20
CA GLY A 36 -28.73 4.45 -3.39
C GLY A 36 -27.22 4.70 -3.24
N ILE A 37 -26.73 4.74 -2.00
CA ILE A 37 -25.29 4.88 -1.69
C ILE A 37 -24.69 3.56 -1.25
N THR A 38 -23.53 3.24 -1.79
CA THR A 38 -22.67 2.13 -1.34
C THR A 38 -21.34 2.71 -0.89
N VAL A 39 -20.92 2.44 0.35
CA VAL A 39 -19.60 2.80 0.83
C VAL A 39 -18.60 1.75 0.32
N MET A 40 -17.63 2.18 -0.47
CA MET A 40 -16.63 1.33 -1.13
C MET A 40 -15.34 1.24 -0.33
N ALA A 41 -14.86 2.38 0.20
CA ALA A 41 -13.61 2.47 0.93
C ALA A 41 -13.67 3.63 1.96
N LYS A 42 -12.72 3.64 2.90
CA LYS A 42 -12.60 4.67 3.92
C LYS A 42 -11.12 5.05 4.12
N SER A 43 -10.86 6.30 4.47
CA SER A 43 -9.52 6.77 4.78
C SER A 43 -9.55 7.62 6.05
N LYS A 44 -8.83 7.18 7.09
CA LYS A 44 -8.61 7.97 8.31
C LYS A 44 -7.65 9.13 8.05
N TRP A 45 -6.63 8.93 7.21
CA TRP A 45 -5.65 9.95 6.87
C TRP A 45 -6.28 11.14 6.15
N LEU A 46 -7.18 10.87 5.22
CA LEU A 46 -7.86 11.90 4.42
C LEU A 46 -9.23 12.27 5.01
N ASN A 47 -9.65 11.65 6.12
CA ASN A 47 -10.96 11.80 6.75
C ASN A 47 -12.09 11.74 5.72
N ALA A 48 -12.10 10.69 4.90
CA ALA A 48 -12.96 10.56 3.73
C ALA A 48 -13.54 9.15 3.56
N LEU A 49 -14.72 9.09 2.92
CA LEU A 49 -15.33 7.85 2.45
C LEU A 49 -15.38 7.87 0.91
N HIS A 50 -14.98 6.78 0.27
CA HIS A 50 -15.27 6.55 -1.13
C HIS A 50 -16.66 5.93 -1.24
N VAL A 51 -17.56 6.57 -1.97
CA VAL A 51 -18.92 6.10 -2.16
C VAL A 51 -19.25 5.92 -3.63
N ARG A 52 -20.17 5.01 -3.92
CA ARG A 52 -20.77 4.80 -5.25
C ARG A 52 -22.26 5.05 -5.15
N GLY A 53 -22.80 5.75 -6.16
CA GLY A 53 -24.22 6.08 -6.28
C GLY A 53 -24.48 6.94 -7.51
N THR A 54 -25.74 7.32 -7.76
CA THR A 54 -26.05 8.34 -8.76
C THR A 54 -25.53 9.70 -8.31
N GLN A 55 -25.26 10.61 -9.25
CA GLN A 55 -24.81 11.96 -8.92
C GLN A 55 -25.74 12.66 -7.92
N ASP A 56 -27.04 12.57 -8.13
CA ASP A 56 -28.05 13.21 -7.27
C ASP A 56 -28.02 12.63 -5.84
N ASN A 57 -27.94 11.30 -5.70
CA ASN A 57 -27.88 10.65 -4.39
C ASN A 57 -26.57 11.00 -3.66
N ILE A 58 -25.45 11.04 -4.37
CA ILE A 58 -24.17 11.49 -3.80
C ILE A 58 -24.26 12.94 -3.35
N GLN A 59 -24.86 13.82 -4.16
CA GLN A 59 -25.01 15.25 -3.82
C GLN A 59 -25.88 15.44 -2.57
N LEU A 60 -26.89 14.59 -2.32
CA LEU A 60 -27.72 14.64 -1.13
C LEU A 60 -26.95 14.37 0.18
N LEU A 61 -25.78 13.73 0.12
CA LEU A 61 -24.93 13.50 1.30
C LEU A 61 -24.46 14.83 1.94
N THR A 62 -24.44 15.93 1.20
CA THR A 62 -24.14 17.27 1.77
C THR A 62 -25.14 17.73 2.82
N ASN A 63 -26.33 17.10 2.92
CA ASN A 63 -27.32 17.37 3.95
C ASN A 63 -26.92 16.75 5.31
N LEU A 64 -25.97 15.84 5.33
CA LEU A 64 -25.40 15.30 6.57
C LEU A 64 -24.42 16.33 7.16
N SER A 65 -24.67 16.79 8.39
CA SER A 65 -23.96 17.90 9.02
C SER A 65 -22.44 17.68 9.18
N PHE A 66 -22.00 16.44 9.12
CA PHE A 66 -20.58 16.06 9.21
C PHE A 66 -19.89 15.92 7.83
N VAL A 67 -20.62 16.05 6.71
CA VAL A 67 -20.06 16.03 5.37
C VAL A 67 -19.66 17.46 4.98
N SER A 68 -18.37 17.72 4.88
CA SER A 68 -17.86 19.05 4.57
C SER A 68 -17.91 19.37 3.07
N TYR A 69 -17.59 18.40 2.21
CA TYR A 69 -17.66 18.54 0.74
C TYR A 69 -17.69 17.17 0.05
N ILE A 70 -18.05 17.19 -1.22
CA ILE A 70 -18.02 16.03 -2.11
C ILE A 70 -17.02 16.30 -3.23
N GLN A 71 -16.20 15.30 -3.52
CA GLN A 71 -15.32 15.28 -4.69
C GLN A 71 -15.72 14.13 -5.60
N PHE A 72 -16.19 14.44 -6.80
CA PHE A 72 -16.52 13.45 -7.81
C PHE A 72 -15.24 12.94 -8.51
N ALA A 73 -15.21 11.65 -8.86
CA ALA A 73 -14.14 11.06 -9.67
C ALA A 73 -14.09 11.75 -11.06
N ASN A 74 -15.24 12.06 -11.66
CA ASN A 74 -15.30 12.93 -12.82
C ASN A 74 -14.98 14.38 -12.41
N SER A 75 -13.78 14.83 -12.74
CA SER A 75 -13.28 16.16 -12.35
C SER A 75 -14.10 17.32 -12.93
N SER A 76 -14.86 17.12 -14.03
CA SER A 76 -15.72 18.15 -14.61
C SER A 76 -16.92 18.51 -13.72
N LEU A 77 -17.28 17.65 -12.77
CA LEU A 77 -18.37 17.85 -11.82
C LEU A 77 -17.92 18.59 -10.54
N ASN A 78 -16.62 18.82 -10.38
CA ASN A 78 -16.08 19.48 -9.20
C ASN A 78 -15.95 20.99 -9.41
N SER A 79 -16.46 21.80 -8.47
CA SER A 79 -16.17 23.22 -8.41
C SER A 79 -14.66 23.42 -8.10
N ARG A 80 -14.00 24.36 -8.80
CA ARG A 80 -12.55 24.64 -8.59
C ARG A 80 -12.33 25.17 -7.17
N SER A 81 -11.62 24.40 -6.34
CA SER A 81 -11.06 24.88 -5.09
C SER A 81 -9.53 24.80 -5.17
N SER A 82 -8.85 25.84 -4.70
CA SER A 82 -7.41 26.05 -4.80
C SER A 82 -6.70 25.77 -3.49
N ASN A 83 -5.44 25.28 -3.60
CA ASN A 83 -4.32 25.34 -2.68
C ASN A 83 -4.19 24.28 -1.57
N ALA A 84 -3.12 23.48 -1.72
CA ALA A 84 -2.44 22.79 -0.62
C ALA A 84 -0.95 23.11 -0.64
N THR A 85 -0.37 23.33 0.53
CA THR A 85 1.02 23.74 0.76
C THR A 85 1.87 22.51 1.10
N GLN A 86 3.08 22.45 0.55
CA GLN A 86 4.04 21.36 0.69
C GLN A 86 4.90 21.47 1.95
N LYS A 87 5.15 20.38 2.65
CA LYS A 87 6.17 20.24 3.71
C LYS A 87 7.21 19.21 3.29
N THR A 88 8.48 19.55 3.44
CA THR A 88 9.62 18.64 3.22
C THR A 88 10.20 18.17 4.55
N THR A 89 10.60 16.92 4.65
CA THR A 89 11.30 16.33 5.81
C THR A 89 12.59 15.64 5.41
N ASP A 90 13.67 15.91 6.18
CA ASP A 90 15.01 15.34 5.99
C ASP A 90 15.17 14.00 6.72
N ILE A 91 15.89 13.06 6.09
CA ILE A 91 16.14 11.71 6.61
C ILE A 91 17.57 11.64 7.18
N LYS A 92 17.71 11.12 8.40
CA LYS A 92 19.01 10.81 9.03
C LYS A 92 19.33 9.33 8.97
N SER A 93 20.58 9.00 8.62
CA SER A 93 21.13 7.64 8.55
C SER A 93 21.70 7.17 9.88
N VAL A 94 21.59 5.85 10.16
CA VAL A 94 22.13 5.18 11.36
C VAL A 94 23.09 4.08 10.95
N ASN A 95 24.30 4.06 11.56
CA ASN A 95 25.32 3.03 11.36
C ASN A 95 25.10 1.83 12.31
N LYS A 96 25.28 0.60 11.83
CA LYS A 96 25.22 -0.62 12.62
C LYS A 96 26.47 -1.49 12.39
N GLN A 97 26.91 -2.18 13.45
CA GLN A 97 28.11 -3.02 13.51
C GLN A 97 27.91 -4.39 12.86
N LEU A 98 29.01 -4.96 12.32
CA LEU A 98 29.09 -6.16 11.49
C LEU A 98 29.06 -7.46 12.31
N GLU A 99 28.23 -8.43 11.87
CA GLU A 99 28.35 -9.85 12.21
C GLU A 99 28.12 -10.71 10.95
N VAL A 100 28.93 -11.75 10.81
CA VAL A 100 28.94 -12.86 9.81
C VAL A 100 28.33 -12.59 8.42
N LEU A 101 29.19 -12.67 7.41
CA LEU A 101 28.91 -12.43 6.00
C LEU A 101 27.93 -13.47 5.42
N ALA A 102 26.81 -13.02 4.85
CA ALA A 102 25.94 -13.85 4.01
C ALA A 102 26.50 -13.87 2.58
N ASP A 103 26.95 -15.03 2.12
CA ASP A 103 27.37 -15.25 0.75
C ASP A 103 26.35 -16.16 0.05
N PHE A 104 25.54 -15.58 -0.85
CA PHE A 104 24.48 -16.30 -1.57
C PHE A 104 24.90 -16.67 -2.99
N ASN A 105 24.53 -17.87 -3.41
CA ASN A 105 24.61 -18.29 -4.81
C ASN A 105 23.38 -17.77 -5.59
N TYR A 106 23.49 -16.61 -6.23
CA TYR A 106 22.39 -15.91 -6.87
C TYR A 106 21.82 -16.59 -8.11
N GLY A 107 22.60 -17.46 -8.78
CA GLY A 107 22.17 -18.14 -10.00
C GLY A 107 21.67 -17.15 -11.06
N GLY A 108 20.44 -17.33 -11.53
CA GLY A 108 19.82 -16.47 -12.54
C GLY A 108 19.59 -15.02 -12.11
N SER A 109 19.55 -14.74 -10.79
CA SER A 109 19.38 -13.38 -10.27
C SER A 109 20.68 -12.59 -10.07
N THR A 110 21.83 -13.17 -10.42
CA THR A 110 23.17 -12.56 -10.23
C THR A 110 23.24 -11.15 -10.80
N ASN A 111 22.85 -10.98 -12.05
CA ASN A 111 22.96 -9.67 -12.72
C ASN A 111 22.09 -8.59 -12.06
N GLN A 112 20.85 -8.93 -11.68
CA GLN A 112 19.93 -8.00 -11.04
C GLN A 112 20.45 -7.52 -9.68
N ILE A 113 20.97 -8.44 -8.87
CA ILE A 113 21.50 -8.13 -7.54
C ILE A 113 22.82 -7.37 -7.65
N GLN A 114 23.75 -7.82 -8.51
CA GLN A 114 25.07 -7.20 -8.62
C GLN A 114 25.03 -5.83 -9.30
N MET A 115 24.13 -5.61 -10.26
CA MET A 115 23.94 -4.31 -10.91
C MET A 115 23.63 -3.18 -9.90
N LEU A 116 22.96 -3.50 -8.82
CA LEU A 116 22.61 -2.58 -7.71
C LEU A 116 23.59 -2.66 -6.53
N ASN A 117 24.67 -3.43 -6.65
CA ASN A 117 25.58 -3.76 -5.55
C ASN A 117 24.89 -4.43 -4.35
N GLY A 118 23.73 -5.04 -4.54
CA GLY A 118 22.97 -5.71 -3.48
C GLY A 118 23.72 -6.85 -2.81
N HIS A 119 24.60 -7.56 -3.55
CA HIS A 119 25.47 -8.59 -3.00
C HIS A 119 26.41 -8.06 -1.91
N LEU A 120 26.90 -6.81 -2.03
CA LEU A 120 27.73 -6.18 -1.02
C LEU A 120 26.95 -5.88 0.26
N LEU A 121 25.65 -5.59 0.15
CA LEU A 121 24.76 -5.44 1.30
C LEU A 121 24.52 -6.80 1.96
N HIS A 122 24.26 -7.85 1.19
CA HIS A 122 24.10 -9.20 1.72
C HIS A 122 25.37 -9.68 2.44
N GLN A 123 26.56 -9.45 1.87
CA GLN A 123 27.84 -9.74 2.50
C GLN A 123 28.06 -8.99 3.82
N GLN A 124 27.35 -7.89 4.05
CA GLN A 124 27.30 -7.17 5.32
C GLN A 124 26.08 -7.57 6.17
N ASN A 125 25.44 -8.68 5.85
CA ASN A 125 24.27 -9.23 6.53
C ASN A 125 22.98 -8.37 6.46
N TYR A 126 22.91 -7.44 5.50
CA TYR A 126 21.69 -6.67 5.23
C TYR A 126 20.75 -7.48 4.31
N THR A 127 20.14 -8.52 4.84
CA THR A 127 19.23 -9.43 4.13
C THR A 127 17.75 -9.14 4.38
N GLY A 128 17.47 -8.04 5.05
CA GLY A 128 16.11 -7.64 5.45
C GLY A 128 15.69 -8.19 6.83
N GLN A 129 16.54 -8.92 7.54
CA GLN A 129 16.21 -9.48 8.84
C GLN A 129 15.75 -8.40 9.84
N GLY A 130 14.60 -8.66 10.51
CA GLY A 130 13.98 -7.75 11.47
C GLY A 130 13.24 -6.57 10.83
N LYS A 131 13.19 -6.50 9.47
CA LYS A 131 12.40 -5.51 8.74
C LYS A 131 11.07 -6.09 8.29
N VAL A 132 10.05 -5.25 8.26
CA VAL A 132 8.71 -5.60 7.78
C VAL A 132 8.41 -4.80 6.52
N VAL A 133 8.08 -5.50 5.45
CA VAL A 133 7.71 -4.91 4.15
C VAL A 133 6.23 -5.22 3.87
N ALA A 134 5.47 -4.24 3.47
CA ALA A 134 4.15 -4.46 2.86
C ALA A 134 4.27 -4.41 1.34
N ILE A 135 3.68 -5.38 0.66
CA ILE A 135 3.53 -5.37 -0.79
C ILE A 135 2.07 -5.12 -1.12
N MET A 136 1.82 -4.07 -1.87
CA MET A 136 0.49 -3.67 -2.34
C MET A 136 0.44 -3.95 -3.84
N ASP A 137 -0.40 -4.91 -4.26
CA ASP A 137 -0.37 -5.44 -5.62
C ASP A 137 -1.72 -6.12 -6.01
N ALA A 138 -1.77 -6.72 -7.18
CA ALA A 138 -2.99 -7.31 -7.76
C ALA A 138 -3.27 -8.76 -7.32
N GLY A 139 -2.43 -9.39 -6.50
CA GLY A 139 -2.63 -10.77 -6.03
C GLY A 139 -1.34 -11.55 -5.81
N PHE A 140 -1.44 -12.68 -5.08
CA PHE A 140 -0.27 -13.47 -4.68
C PHE A 140 -0.49 -14.99 -4.80
N PRO A 141 -1.09 -15.51 -5.91
CA PRO A 141 -1.29 -16.95 -6.07
C PRO A 141 0.05 -17.68 -6.08
N GLY A 142 0.10 -18.85 -5.46
CA GLY A 142 1.30 -19.71 -5.42
C GLY A 142 2.32 -19.35 -4.33
N VAL A 143 2.24 -18.20 -3.67
CA VAL A 143 3.17 -17.84 -2.59
C VAL A 143 3.08 -18.83 -1.42
N ASN A 144 1.91 -19.40 -1.18
CA ASN A 144 1.66 -20.41 -0.15
C ASN A 144 2.18 -21.82 -0.52
N SER A 145 2.69 -22.05 -1.73
CA SER A 145 3.03 -23.40 -2.21
C SER A 145 4.33 -23.48 -3.03
N ALA A 146 4.66 -22.46 -3.83
CA ALA A 146 5.80 -22.50 -4.74
C ALA A 146 7.15 -22.50 -4.00
N SER A 147 8.15 -23.19 -4.57
CA SER A 147 9.48 -23.35 -3.99
C SER A 147 10.24 -22.06 -3.70
N PRO A 148 10.16 -20.98 -4.52
CA PRO A 148 10.86 -19.74 -4.22
C PRO A 148 10.46 -19.10 -2.88
N PHE A 149 9.29 -19.41 -2.37
CA PHE A 149 8.78 -18.86 -1.10
C PHE A 149 8.86 -19.86 0.06
N GLN A 150 9.52 -20.99 -0.12
CA GLN A 150 9.67 -22.01 0.93
C GLN A 150 10.34 -21.42 2.17
N ARG A 151 11.43 -20.64 1.97
CA ARG A 151 12.14 -19.94 3.06
C ARG A 151 11.23 -19.02 3.88
N LEU A 152 10.32 -18.28 3.23
CA LEU A 152 9.36 -17.44 3.93
C LEU A 152 8.40 -18.25 4.80
N ARG A 153 7.92 -19.38 4.27
CA ARG A 153 6.98 -20.26 5.00
C ARG A 153 7.65 -20.93 6.19
N ASP A 154 8.84 -21.49 5.98
CA ASP A 154 9.56 -22.24 7.02
C ASP A 154 9.97 -21.34 8.20
N ASN A 155 10.22 -20.06 7.93
CA ASN A 155 10.62 -19.09 8.94
C ASN A 155 9.47 -18.19 9.41
N ASN A 156 8.21 -18.46 9.01
CA ASN A 156 7.03 -17.65 9.35
C ASN A 156 7.19 -16.16 9.02
N LEU A 157 7.79 -15.87 7.87
CA LEU A 157 8.07 -14.50 7.43
C LEU A 157 6.90 -13.85 6.69
N ILE A 158 5.83 -14.61 6.36
CA ILE A 158 4.57 -14.05 5.85
C ILE A 158 3.68 -13.78 7.05
N LEU A 159 3.52 -12.50 7.39
CA LEU A 159 2.77 -12.06 8.57
C LEU A 159 1.25 -12.03 8.37
N GLY A 160 0.79 -12.19 7.12
CA GLY A 160 -0.61 -12.15 6.72
C GLY A 160 -0.85 -11.13 5.63
N GLY A 161 -2.11 -10.70 5.50
CA GLY A 161 -2.51 -9.70 4.50
C GLY A 161 -4.01 -9.52 4.42
N TYR A 162 -4.44 -8.72 3.45
CA TYR A 162 -5.84 -8.42 3.24
C TYR A 162 -6.14 -8.15 1.75
N ASN A 163 -7.31 -8.57 1.31
CA ASN A 163 -7.84 -8.32 -0.02
C ASN A 163 -8.90 -7.22 0.08
N PHE A 164 -8.52 -5.99 -0.29
CA PHE A 164 -9.37 -4.81 -0.16
C PHE A 164 -10.56 -4.80 -1.13
N PRO A 165 -10.42 -5.19 -2.41
CA PRO A 165 -11.56 -5.37 -3.30
C PRO A 165 -12.62 -6.34 -2.77
N ASP A 166 -12.21 -7.50 -2.27
CA ASP A 166 -13.12 -8.56 -1.81
C ASP A 166 -13.45 -8.47 -0.31
N ARG A 167 -12.85 -7.54 0.41
CA ARG A 167 -13.05 -7.31 1.86
C ARG A 167 -12.86 -8.58 2.71
N ASN A 168 -11.79 -9.34 2.42
CA ASN A 168 -11.47 -10.59 3.12
C ASN A 168 -9.95 -10.81 3.22
N THR A 169 -9.52 -11.94 3.80
CA THR A 169 -8.11 -12.30 3.99
C THR A 169 -7.57 -13.27 2.94
N SER A 170 -8.29 -13.51 1.84
CA SER A 170 -7.86 -14.38 0.75
C SER A 170 -6.84 -13.69 -0.15
N ILE A 171 -5.55 -13.81 0.21
CA ILE A 171 -4.45 -13.12 -0.50
C ILE A 171 -3.79 -13.97 -1.59
N TYR A 172 -3.89 -15.31 -1.54
CA TYR A 172 -3.27 -16.22 -2.51
C TYR A 172 -4.14 -16.43 -3.75
N THR A 173 -4.67 -15.35 -4.28
CA THR A 173 -5.66 -15.34 -5.37
C THR A 173 -5.37 -14.20 -6.33
N ARG A 174 -6.19 -14.03 -7.36
CA ARG A 174 -6.17 -12.98 -8.39
C ARG A 174 -4.93 -13.04 -9.28
N SER A 175 -4.28 -11.91 -9.59
CA SER A 175 -3.15 -11.85 -10.50
C SER A 175 -1.86 -12.39 -9.88
N SER A 176 -1.02 -13.04 -10.71
CA SER A 176 0.32 -13.46 -10.31
C SER A 176 1.37 -12.33 -10.33
N HIS A 177 0.97 -11.10 -10.66
CA HIS A 177 1.89 -9.96 -10.73
C HIS A 177 2.56 -9.72 -9.37
N GLY A 178 1.82 -9.64 -8.28
CA GLY A 178 2.36 -9.47 -6.94
C GLY A 178 3.24 -10.65 -6.48
N THR A 179 2.93 -11.89 -6.95
CA THR A 179 3.84 -13.04 -6.76
C THR A 179 5.19 -12.81 -7.39
N SER A 180 5.20 -12.29 -8.62
CA SER A 180 6.45 -11.95 -9.34
C SER A 180 7.20 -10.83 -8.65
N VAL A 181 6.51 -9.76 -8.21
CA VAL A 181 7.10 -8.66 -7.45
C VAL A 181 7.70 -9.16 -6.13
N LEU A 182 6.97 -9.97 -5.37
CA LEU A 182 7.47 -10.57 -4.13
C LEU A 182 8.71 -11.43 -4.39
N SER A 183 8.76 -12.17 -5.50
CA SER A 183 9.92 -13.02 -5.83
C SER A 183 11.21 -12.24 -6.01
N CYS A 184 11.14 -11.00 -6.52
CA CYS A 184 12.30 -10.12 -6.67
C CYS A 184 12.89 -9.67 -5.32
N MET A 185 12.07 -9.64 -4.26
CA MET A 185 12.51 -9.25 -2.92
C MET A 185 12.78 -10.45 -2.02
N ALA A 186 11.89 -11.41 -2.00
CA ALA A 186 11.84 -12.48 -1.01
C ALA A 186 12.11 -13.88 -1.59
N GLY A 187 12.18 -14.03 -2.91
CA GLY A 187 12.43 -15.31 -3.55
C GLY A 187 13.77 -15.90 -3.11
N PHE A 188 13.78 -17.18 -2.77
CA PHE A 188 15.00 -17.89 -2.40
C PHE A 188 15.00 -19.31 -2.91
N VAL A 189 15.85 -19.59 -3.89
CA VAL A 189 16.22 -20.93 -4.35
C VAL A 189 17.72 -20.90 -4.60
N ASP A 190 18.48 -21.59 -3.77
CA ASP A 190 19.94 -21.58 -3.86
C ASP A 190 20.42 -21.90 -5.27
N ASN A 191 21.40 -21.15 -5.76
CA ASN A 191 21.97 -21.23 -7.11
C ASN A 191 20.95 -21.04 -8.27
N GLN A 192 19.79 -20.46 -8.01
CA GLN A 192 18.78 -20.16 -9.03
C GLN A 192 18.20 -18.74 -8.90
N LEU A 193 17.73 -18.38 -7.72
CA LEU A 193 17.06 -17.13 -7.43
C LEU A 193 17.30 -16.71 -5.99
N VAL A 194 17.86 -15.52 -5.79
CA VAL A 194 17.89 -14.88 -4.48
C VAL A 194 17.40 -13.44 -4.64
N GLY A 195 16.37 -13.07 -3.90
CA GLY A 195 15.81 -11.73 -3.88
C GLY A 195 16.64 -10.76 -3.05
N THR A 196 16.24 -9.49 -3.05
CA THR A 196 16.98 -8.40 -2.38
C THR A 196 16.84 -8.39 -0.86
N ALA A 197 15.79 -9.01 -0.30
CA ALA A 197 15.50 -9.03 1.13
C ALA A 197 14.88 -10.38 1.56
N PRO A 198 15.61 -11.51 1.38
CA PRO A 198 15.06 -12.86 1.57
C PRO A 198 14.73 -13.19 3.03
N ASP A 199 15.19 -12.39 3.99
CA ASP A 199 14.97 -12.57 5.44
C ASP A 199 14.06 -11.49 6.04
N ALA A 200 13.47 -10.60 5.22
CA ALA A 200 12.45 -9.67 5.69
C ALA A 200 11.11 -10.38 5.96
N GLN A 201 10.30 -9.77 6.79
CA GLN A 201 8.92 -10.19 7.01
C GLN A 201 7.99 -9.43 6.06
N TYR A 202 6.89 -10.07 5.62
CA TYR A 202 6.03 -9.53 4.58
C TYR A 202 4.56 -9.53 4.98
N TYR A 203 3.89 -8.39 4.78
CA TYR A 203 2.43 -8.30 4.64
C TYR A 203 2.09 -8.21 3.15
N LEU A 204 1.05 -8.93 2.72
CA LEU A 204 0.60 -8.99 1.33
C LEU A 204 -0.80 -8.40 1.22
N PHE A 205 -0.92 -7.25 0.54
CA PHE A 205 -2.19 -6.54 0.37
C PHE A 205 -2.60 -6.53 -1.10
N ILE A 206 -3.82 -7.00 -1.37
CA ILE A 206 -4.44 -6.88 -2.69
C ILE A 206 -5.22 -5.58 -2.73
N THR A 207 -4.85 -4.69 -3.64
CA THR A 207 -5.46 -3.36 -3.81
C THR A 207 -6.13 -3.18 -5.16
N GLU A 208 -5.94 -4.12 -6.11
CA GLU A 208 -6.40 -4.02 -7.48
C GLU A 208 -7.58 -4.94 -7.77
N ASP A 209 -8.56 -4.42 -8.51
CA ASP A 209 -9.60 -5.22 -9.14
C ASP A 209 -9.22 -5.54 -10.59
N ILE A 210 -8.66 -6.72 -10.82
CA ILE A 210 -8.15 -7.16 -12.12
C ILE A 210 -9.20 -7.17 -13.26
N ASN A 211 -10.47 -6.92 -12.95
CA ASN A 211 -11.55 -6.92 -13.94
C ASN A 211 -11.94 -5.50 -14.40
N SER A 212 -11.44 -4.45 -13.75
CA SER A 212 -11.77 -3.07 -14.09
C SER A 212 -10.74 -2.10 -13.56
N GLU A 213 -10.40 -1.09 -14.35
CA GLU A 213 -9.59 0.06 -13.96
C GLU A 213 -10.48 1.19 -13.45
N ASN A 214 -10.52 1.40 -12.14
CA ASN A 214 -11.47 2.32 -11.50
C ASN A 214 -10.82 3.15 -10.37
N PRO A 215 -11.22 4.42 -10.18
CA PRO A 215 -10.66 5.26 -9.10
C PRO A 215 -10.80 4.69 -7.67
N VAL A 216 -11.66 3.68 -7.47
CA VAL A 216 -11.79 3.00 -6.16
C VAL A 216 -10.50 2.29 -5.76
N GLU A 217 -9.68 1.86 -6.70
CA GLU A 217 -8.40 1.18 -6.45
C GLU A 217 -7.41 2.11 -5.74
N GLU A 218 -7.39 3.39 -6.08
CA GLU A 218 -6.62 4.38 -5.32
C GLU A 218 -7.06 4.44 -3.83
N SER A 219 -8.35 4.27 -3.57
CA SER A 219 -8.87 4.25 -2.19
C SER A 219 -8.51 2.96 -1.47
N TYR A 220 -8.50 1.82 -2.16
CA TYR A 220 -7.98 0.56 -1.60
C TYR A 220 -6.48 0.65 -1.31
N TRP A 221 -5.74 1.30 -2.18
CA TRP A 221 -4.32 1.58 -1.97
C TRP A 221 -4.08 2.40 -0.69
N VAL A 222 -4.86 3.47 -0.48
CA VAL A 222 -4.75 4.30 0.73
C VAL A 222 -5.14 3.52 1.98
N GLU A 223 -6.23 2.74 1.96
CA GLU A 223 -6.61 1.85 3.07
C GLU A 223 -5.50 0.84 3.41
N ALA A 224 -4.84 0.28 2.39
CA ALA A 224 -3.72 -0.66 2.57
C ALA A 224 -2.50 0.04 3.19
N ALA A 225 -2.17 1.25 2.74
CA ALA A 225 -1.09 2.05 3.31
C ALA A 225 -1.36 2.42 4.78
N GLU A 226 -2.59 2.81 5.12
CA GLU A 226 -3.03 3.06 6.49
C GLU A 226 -2.95 1.81 7.37
N MET A 227 -3.28 0.65 6.82
CA MET A 227 -3.14 -0.64 7.50
C MET A 227 -1.66 -0.97 7.73
N ALA A 228 -0.81 -0.80 6.71
CA ALA A 228 0.64 -1.00 6.81
C ALA A 228 1.26 -0.14 7.92
N ASP A 229 0.93 1.16 7.96
CA ASP A 229 1.37 2.06 9.02
C ASP A 229 0.88 1.62 10.40
N SER A 230 -0.40 1.23 10.50
CA SER A 230 -0.99 0.76 11.76
C SER A 230 -0.35 -0.54 12.26
N LEU A 231 0.19 -1.37 11.38
CA LEU A 231 0.91 -2.61 11.69
C LEU A 231 2.39 -2.37 12.01
N GLY A 232 2.91 -1.17 11.74
CA GLY A 232 4.31 -0.82 11.97
C GLY A 232 5.26 -1.33 10.89
N VAL A 233 4.80 -1.36 9.64
CA VAL A 233 5.61 -1.70 8.47
C VAL A 233 6.74 -0.68 8.30
N ASP A 234 7.94 -1.16 7.96
CA ASP A 234 9.11 -0.30 7.73
C ASP A 234 9.16 0.25 6.30
N VAL A 235 8.70 -0.54 5.31
CA VAL A 235 8.74 -0.19 3.88
C VAL A 235 7.47 -0.68 3.20
N ILE A 236 6.88 0.16 2.36
CA ILE A 236 5.79 -0.22 1.43
C ILE A 236 6.38 -0.32 0.03
N ASN A 237 6.17 -1.45 -0.65
CA ASN A 237 6.40 -1.61 -2.07
C ASN A 237 5.07 -1.58 -2.82
N SER A 238 4.96 -0.70 -3.81
CA SER A 238 3.82 -0.62 -4.72
C SER A 238 4.35 -0.60 -6.15
N SER A 239 4.13 -1.67 -6.90
CA SER A 239 4.52 -1.79 -8.32
C SER A 239 3.33 -1.50 -9.23
N LEU A 240 2.58 -0.45 -8.91
CA LEU A 240 1.30 -0.04 -9.49
C LEU A 240 1.35 1.42 -9.92
N GLY A 241 0.41 1.83 -10.77
CA GLY A 241 0.25 3.22 -11.17
C GLY A 241 -1.17 3.50 -11.66
N TYR A 242 -1.72 4.65 -11.31
CA TYR A 242 -3.08 5.06 -11.64
C TYR A 242 -3.03 6.27 -12.56
N PHE A 243 -3.44 6.10 -13.81
CA PHE A 243 -3.44 7.18 -14.80
C PHE A 243 -4.66 7.14 -15.71
N THR A 244 -4.93 5.98 -16.32
CA THR A 244 -6.05 5.78 -17.25
C THR A 244 -7.05 4.82 -16.62
N TYR A 245 -8.32 5.17 -16.69
CA TYR A 245 -9.43 4.36 -16.21
C TYR A 245 -10.36 3.95 -17.35
N ASP A 246 -11.13 2.87 -17.14
CA ASP A 246 -12.13 2.38 -18.10
C ASP A 246 -13.09 3.49 -18.54
N ASN A 247 -13.53 4.32 -17.61
CA ASN A 247 -14.22 5.55 -17.93
C ASN A 247 -13.22 6.70 -18.05
N ILE A 248 -12.96 7.13 -19.28
CA ILE A 248 -11.97 8.17 -19.58
C ILE A 248 -12.20 9.48 -18.82
N SER A 249 -13.44 9.77 -18.40
CA SER A 249 -13.75 10.98 -17.64
C SER A 249 -13.14 10.98 -16.23
N TYR A 250 -12.68 9.84 -15.75
CA TYR A 250 -11.98 9.67 -14.48
C TYR A 250 -10.46 9.73 -14.63
N SER A 251 -9.96 9.55 -15.86
CA SER A 251 -8.53 9.48 -16.14
C SER A 251 -7.83 10.80 -15.84
N TYR A 252 -6.57 10.70 -15.46
CA TYR A 252 -5.70 11.84 -15.20
C TYR A 252 -5.05 12.34 -16.48
N SER A 253 -4.69 13.61 -16.48
CA SER A 253 -3.74 14.19 -17.42
C SER A 253 -2.34 14.22 -16.80
N TYR A 254 -1.31 14.41 -17.63
CA TYR A 254 0.07 14.50 -17.12
C TYR A 254 0.27 15.64 -16.10
N SER A 255 -0.47 16.75 -16.27
CA SER A 255 -0.45 17.87 -15.33
C SER A 255 -1.06 17.55 -13.95
N ASP A 256 -1.83 16.47 -13.86
CA ASP A 256 -2.43 16.01 -12.61
C ASP A 256 -1.44 15.19 -11.76
N MET A 257 -0.33 14.70 -12.36
CA MET A 257 0.72 13.94 -11.68
C MET A 257 1.63 14.86 -10.86
N ASN A 258 1.04 15.64 -9.98
CA ASN A 258 1.71 16.67 -9.18
C ASN A 258 1.76 16.36 -7.67
N GLY A 259 1.39 15.13 -7.29
CA GLY A 259 1.36 14.68 -5.88
C GLY A 259 0.13 15.15 -5.07
N LEU A 260 -0.73 16.01 -5.64
CA LEU A 260 -1.82 16.66 -4.91
C LEU A 260 -3.22 16.21 -5.37
N LYS A 261 -3.37 15.79 -6.64
CA LYS A 261 -4.68 15.50 -7.24
C LYS A 261 -5.07 14.02 -7.10
N PRO A 262 -4.25 13.02 -7.53
CA PRO A 262 -4.61 11.62 -7.35
C PRO A 262 -4.77 11.25 -5.88
N PHE A 263 -5.78 10.43 -5.58
CA PHE A 263 -6.10 10.08 -4.18
C PHE A 263 -4.97 9.27 -3.54
N ALA A 264 -4.39 8.32 -4.26
CA ALA A 264 -3.23 7.55 -3.82
C ALA A 264 -2.01 8.45 -3.56
N ALA A 265 -1.74 9.44 -4.45
CA ALA A 265 -0.64 10.37 -4.26
C ALA A 265 -0.82 11.23 -2.98
N ARG A 266 -2.05 11.65 -2.68
CA ARG A 266 -2.38 12.35 -1.43
C ARG A 266 -2.17 11.48 -0.20
N GLY A 267 -2.55 10.19 -0.27
CA GLY A 267 -2.28 9.22 0.78
C GLY A 267 -0.78 8.97 0.98
N ALA A 268 -0.02 8.88 -0.11
CA ALA A 268 1.43 8.69 -0.05
C ALA A 268 2.20 9.90 0.52
N HIS A 269 1.56 11.07 0.58
CA HIS A 269 2.14 12.29 1.14
C HIS A 269 1.97 12.38 2.67
N MET A 270 1.07 11.61 3.24
CA MET A 270 0.82 11.56 4.68
C MET A 270 1.94 10.90 5.46
#